data_ccd278a6541eeb9a8693422761cb6925
#
_entry.id   ccd278a6541eeb9a8693422761cb6925
#
_cell.length_a   1.000
_cell.length_b   1.000
_cell.length_c   1.000
_cell.angle_alpha   90.00
_cell.angle_beta   90.00
_cell.angle_gamma   90.00
#
_symmetry.space_group_name_H-M   'P 1'
#
loop_
_entity.id
_entity.type
_entity.pdbx_description
1 polymer ?
#
loop_
_entity_poly.entity_id
_entity_poly.type
_entity_poly.pdbx_seq_one_letter_code
_entity_poly.pdbx_strand_id
1 'polypeptide(L)'
;QLINELTETAQAFEKVTGQAMPKVFRPPMGEYSERTLAVTSNMGYKTVFWSFAYKDWITTAQPGKDVAYNTVMSKYHNGAVLLLHAVSKSNTEALGDIIDSLRAKEYTFDTLNNL
;
A
#
# COMPACT_ATOMS: atom_id res chain seq x y z
N GLN A 1 19.70 3.02 12.51
CA GLN A 1 19.05 1.78 12.01
C GLN A 1 18.10 2.10 10.86
N LEU A 2 17.00 2.86 11.03
CA LEU A 2 16.02 3.18 9.98
C LEU A 2 16.66 3.77 8.70
N ILE A 3 17.59 4.72 8.87
CA ILE A 3 18.32 5.33 7.74
C ILE A 3 19.04 4.26 6.92
N ASN A 4 19.75 3.36 7.58
CA ASN A 4 20.51 2.31 6.90
C ASN A 4 19.57 1.36 6.15
N GLU A 5 18.49 0.92 6.76
CA GLU A 5 17.51 0.02 6.14
C GLU A 5 16.89 0.64 4.87
N LEU A 6 16.50 1.92 4.92
CA LEU A 6 15.98 2.62 3.76
C LEU A 6 17.04 2.82 2.67
N THR A 7 18.27 3.12 3.05
CA THR A 7 19.37 3.30 2.11
C THR A 7 19.75 1.99 1.42
N GLU A 8 19.90 0.91 2.19
CA GLU A 8 20.24 -0.40 1.66
C GLU A 8 19.13 -0.94 0.74
N THR A 9 17.87 -0.72 1.10
CA THR A 9 16.73 -1.09 0.25
C THR A 9 16.74 -0.31 -1.07
N ALA A 10 16.99 1.01 -1.02
CA ALA A 10 17.07 1.84 -2.22
C ALA A 10 18.22 1.40 -3.14
N GLN A 11 19.39 1.11 -2.57
CA GLN A 11 20.54 0.61 -3.32
C GLN A 11 20.27 -0.78 -3.96
N ALA A 12 19.63 -1.67 -3.22
CA ALA A 12 19.25 -2.99 -3.74
C ALA A 12 18.25 -2.86 -4.91
N PHE A 13 17.27 -1.98 -4.79
CA PHE A 13 16.31 -1.69 -5.86
C PHE A 13 17.03 -1.15 -7.11
N GLU A 14 17.88 -0.14 -6.94
CA GLU A 14 18.61 0.47 -8.05
C GLU A 14 19.54 -0.54 -8.73
N LYS A 15 20.21 -1.39 -7.96
CA LYS A 15 21.08 -2.45 -8.50
C LYS A 15 20.33 -3.44 -9.39
N VAL A 16 19.09 -3.77 -9.06
CA VAL A 16 18.29 -4.75 -9.80
C VAL A 16 17.57 -4.11 -10.98
N THR A 17 17.06 -2.88 -10.82
CA THR A 17 16.19 -2.23 -11.82
C THR A 17 16.93 -1.23 -12.71
N GLY A 18 18.09 -0.75 -12.30
CA GLY A 18 18.79 0.36 -12.92
C GLY A 18 18.09 1.72 -12.73
N GLN A 19 17.07 1.80 -11.86
CA GLN A 19 16.28 2.99 -11.63
C GLN A 19 16.34 3.42 -10.15
N ALA A 20 16.25 4.71 -9.90
CA ALA A 20 16.12 5.22 -8.54
C ALA A 20 14.80 4.75 -7.90
N MET A 21 14.87 4.28 -6.65
CA MET A 21 13.68 3.87 -5.92
C MET A 21 12.76 5.07 -5.61
N PRO A 22 11.45 4.96 -5.88
CA PRO A 22 10.49 5.98 -5.49
C PRO A 22 10.55 6.30 -4.00
N LYS A 23 10.50 7.58 -3.65
CA LYS A 23 10.62 8.07 -2.27
C LYS A 23 9.28 8.03 -1.53
N VAL A 24 8.63 6.86 -1.51
CA VAL A 24 7.42 6.60 -0.71
C VAL A 24 7.71 5.50 0.30
N PHE A 25 7.25 5.69 1.53
CA PHE A 25 7.50 4.78 2.64
C PHE A 25 6.21 4.51 3.42
N ARG A 26 5.92 3.25 3.64
CA ARG A 26 4.84 2.80 4.49
C ARG A 26 5.43 2.20 5.77
N PRO A 27 5.16 2.77 6.95
CA PRO A 27 5.63 2.18 8.21
C PRO A 27 5.07 0.76 8.39
N PRO A 28 5.91 -0.23 8.70
CA PRO A 28 5.44 -1.57 9.06
C PRO A 28 4.42 -1.49 10.20
N MET A 29 3.33 -2.26 10.11
CA MET A 29 2.21 -2.27 11.05
C MET A 29 1.54 -0.90 11.31
N GLY A 30 1.94 0.15 10.60
CA GLY A 30 1.49 1.52 10.85
C GLY A 30 2.12 2.17 12.09
N GLU A 31 3.14 1.57 12.65
CA GLU A 31 3.85 2.11 13.82
C GLU A 31 4.76 3.27 13.43
N TYR A 32 4.65 4.37 14.14
CA TYR A 32 5.46 5.57 13.91
C TYR A 32 5.70 6.35 15.18
N SER A 33 6.64 7.26 15.11
CA SER A 33 6.90 8.30 16.10
C SER A 33 7.25 9.60 15.37
N GLU A 34 7.15 10.74 16.05
CA GLU A 34 7.59 12.02 15.49
C GLU A 34 9.03 11.94 14.96
N ARG A 35 9.89 11.24 15.70
CA ARG A 35 11.28 11.02 15.29
C ARG A 35 11.38 10.20 13.99
N THR A 36 10.63 9.12 13.84
CA THR A 36 10.68 8.31 12.61
C THR A 36 10.10 9.06 11.42
N LEU A 37 9.04 9.84 11.61
CA LEU A 37 8.48 10.71 10.57
C LEU A 37 9.47 11.80 10.16
N ALA A 38 10.14 12.45 11.11
CA ALA A 38 11.16 13.45 10.81
C ALA A 38 12.36 12.84 10.05
N VAL A 39 12.83 11.67 10.45
CA VAL A 39 13.93 10.98 9.77
C VAL A 39 13.57 10.63 8.33
N THR A 40 12.41 10.03 8.08
CA THR A 40 11.98 9.67 6.72
C THR A 40 11.78 10.91 5.86
N SER A 41 11.18 11.97 6.41
CA SER A 41 11.01 13.25 5.72
C SER A 41 12.33 13.89 5.33
N ASN A 42 13.32 13.91 6.26
CA ASN A 42 14.66 14.47 5.99
C ASN A 42 15.42 13.66 4.92
N MET A 43 15.11 12.40 4.72
CA MET A 43 15.63 11.57 3.63
C MET A 43 14.86 11.77 2.30
N GLY A 44 13.87 12.65 2.28
CA GLY A 44 13.03 12.96 1.12
C GLY A 44 11.92 11.93 0.88
N TYR A 45 11.63 11.06 1.84
CA TYR A 45 10.52 10.13 1.73
C TYR A 45 9.18 10.76 2.13
N LYS A 46 8.15 10.48 1.36
CA LYS A 46 6.76 10.70 1.73
C LYS A 46 6.28 9.48 2.53
N THR A 47 5.94 9.69 3.81
CA THR A 47 5.35 8.62 4.63
C THR A 47 3.88 8.49 4.31
N VAL A 48 3.46 7.29 3.89
CA VAL A 48 2.09 7.00 3.46
C VAL A 48 1.46 5.99 4.41
N PHE A 49 0.28 6.34 4.90
CA PHE A 49 -0.61 5.44 5.61
C PHE A 49 -1.74 4.99 4.68
N TRP A 50 -2.82 4.48 5.23
CA TRP A 50 -3.95 3.95 4.46
C TRP A 50 -5.29 4.40 5.04
N SER A 51 -6.30 4.48 4.18
CA SER A 51 -7.66 4.83 4.59
C SER A 51 -8.33 3.68 5.33
N PHE A 52 -8.10 2.45 4.87
CA PHE A 52 -8.52 1.24 5.57
C PHE A 52 -7.66 0.04 5.22
N ALA A 53 -7.68 -0.94 6.09
CA ALA A 53 -7.16 -2.28 5.91
C ALA A 53 -8.11 -3.28 6.57
N TYR A 54 -7.96 -4.55 6.26
CA TYR A 54 -8.63 -5.64 6.96
C TYR A 54 -7.68 -6.82 7.09
N LYS A 55 -8.07 -7.82 7.87
CA LYS A 55 -7.21 -8.98 8.17
C LYS A 55 -7.17 -9.95 7.00
N ASP A 56 -6.37 -9.65 5.99
CA ASP A 56 -6.25 -10.38 4.73
C ASP A 56 -4.94 -11.17 4.58
N TRP A 57 -3.97 -10.95 5.48
CA TRP A 57 -2.62 -11.52 5.39
C TRP A 57 -2.47 -12.94 5.95
N ILE A 58 -3.50 -13.50 6.59
CA ILE A 58 -3.45 -14.86 7.11
C ILE A 58 -3.76 -15.83 5.98
N THR A 59 -2.72 -16.43 5.40
CA THR A 59 -2.84 -17.30 4.23
C THR A 59 -3.65 -18.57 4.48
N THR A 60 -3.70 -19.02 5.73
CA THR A 60 -4.47 -20.22 6.16
C THR A 60 -5.92 -19.91 6.56
N ALA A 61 -6.33 -18.64 6.59
CA ALA A 61 -7.66 -18.19 6.98
C ALA A 61 -8.13 -17.05 6.07
N GLN A 62 -8.26 -17.34 4.80
CA GLN A 62 -8.68 -16.36 3.80
C GLN A 62 -10.21 -16.18 3.83
N PRO A 63 -10.71 -14.93 3.86
CA PRO A 63 -12.14 -14.65 4.01
C PRO A 63 -12.97 -14.92 2.76
N GLY A 64 -12.36 -15.10 1.61
CA GLY A 64 -13.00 -15.32 0.32
C GLY A 64 -13.16 -14.03 -0.52
N LYS A 65 -13.36 -14.25 -1.83
CA LYS A 65 -13.50 -13.21 -2.85
C LYS A 65 -14.58 -12.17 -2.51
N ASP A 66 -15.76 -12.64 -2.13
CA ASP A 66 -16.91 -11.77 -1.88
C ASP A 66 -16.69 -10.86 -0.67
N VAL A 67 -16.03 -11.37 0.38
CA VAL A 67 -15.68 -10.57 1.56
C VAL A 67 -14.66 -9.50 1.20
N ALA A 68 -13.63 -9.86 0.42
CA ALA A 68 -12.62 -8.91 -0.06
C ALA A 68 -13.27 -7.80 -0.90
N TYR A 69 -14.09 -8.16 -1.88
CA TYR A 69 -14.83 -7.22 -2.72
C TYR A 69 -15.72 -6.29 -1.89
N ASN A 70 -16.61 -6.84 -1.07
CA ASN A 70 -17.56 -6.06 -0.27
C ASN A 70 -16.85 -5.15 0.74
N THR A 71 -15.71 -5.58 1.29
CA THR A 71 -14.93 -4.75 2.21
C THR A 71 -14.43 -3.49 1.52
N VAL A 72 -13.88 -3.60 0.32
CA VAL A 72 -13.44 -2.44 -0.46
C VAL A 72 -14.62 -1.58 -0.87
N MET A 73 -15.67 -2.21 -1.43
CA MET A 73 -16.84 -1.51 -1.95
C MET A 73 -17.72 -0.86 -0.89
N SER A 74 -17.52 -1.15 0.39
CA SER A 74 -18.18 -0.46 1.51
C SER A 74 -17.37 0.71 2.08
N LYS A 75 -16.09 0.86 1.70
CA LYS A 75 -15.17 1.82 2.33
C LYS A 75 -14.43 2.74 1.35
N TYR A 76 -14.63 2.56 0.04
CA TYR A 76 -13.99 3.44 -0.94
C TYR A 76 -14.52 4.88 -0.83
N HIS A 77 -13.68 5.83 -1.13
CA HIS A 77 -13.99 7.27 -1.21
C HIS A 77 -12.92 7.98 -2.04
N ASN A 78 -13.16 9.25 -2.40
CA ASN A 78 -12.18 10.05 -3.14
C ASN A 78 -10.89 10.19 -2.32
N GLY A 79 -9.75 9.93 -2.96
CA GLY A 79 -8.44 9.97 -2.31
C GLY A 79 -8.16 8.77 -1.38
N ALA A 80 -8.95 7.69 -1.46
CA ALA A 80 -8.70 6.51 -0.64
C ALA A 80 -7.37 5.84 -1.00
N VAL A 81 -6.57 5.53 0.01
CA VAL A 81 -5.40 4.68 -0.06
C VAL A 81 -5.76 3.32 0.53
N LEU A 82 -5.79 2.30 -0.30
CA LEU A 82 -6.21 0.95 0.10
C LEU A 82 -4.98 0.11 0.46
N LEU A 83 -4.97 -0.51 1.65
CA LEU A 83 -3.96 -1.48 2.02
C LEU A 83 -4.50 -2.90 1.82
N LEU A 84 -4.05 -3.55 0.76
CA LEU A 84 -4.39 -4.93 0.40
C LEU A 84 -3.10 -5.74 0.27
N HIS A 85 -3.00 -6.86 0.99
CA HIS A 85 -1.78 -7.67 0.98
C HIS A 85 -1.74 -8.61 -0.24
N ALA A 86 -0.62 -8.63 -0.95
CA ALA A 86 -0.43 -9.45 -2.14
C ALA A 86 -0.43 -10.97 -1.86
N VAL A 87 -0.18 -11.38 -0.62
CA VAL A 87 -0.28 -12.79 -0.18
C VAL A 87 -1.71 -13.28 -0.03
N SER A 88 -2.71 -12.38 -0.11
CA SER A 88 -4.12 -12.73 0.03
C SER A 88 -4.68 -13.28 -1.26
N LYS A 89 -5.02 -14.56 -1.26
CA LYS A 89 -5.79 -15.19 -2.35
C LYS A 89 -7.13 -14.49 -2.57
N SER A 90 -7.82 -14.12 -1.50
CA SER A 90 -9.11 -13.43 -1.56
C SER A 90 -9.01 -12.09 -2.28
N ASN A 91 -7.95 -11.30 -1.99
CA ASN A 91 -7.70 -10.04 -2.70
C ASN A 91 -7.39 -10.27 -4.17
N THR A 92 -6.54 -11.25 -4.47
CA THR A 92 -6.17 -11.56 -5.85
C THR A 92 -7.39 -11.93 -6.70
N GLU A 93 -8.29 -12.75 -6.14
CA GLU A 93 -9.53 -13.15 -6.81
C GLU A 93 -10.54 -12.00 -6.99
N ALA A 94 -10.56 -11.03 -6.06
CA ALA A 94 -11.49 -9.90 -6.09
C ALA A 94 -10.98 -8.68 -6.85
N LEU A 95 -9.67 -8.56 -7.07
CA LEU A 95 -9.03 -7.33 -7.53
C LEU A 95 -9.56 -6.82 -8.87
N GLY A 96 -9.76 -7.72 -9.83
CA GLY A 96 -10.33 -7.36 -11.15
C GLY A 96 -11.71 -6.74 -11.01
N ASP A 97 -12.61 -7.38 -10.29
CA ASP A 97 -13.99 -6.92 -10.08
C ASP A 97 -14.02 -5.59 -9.29
N ILE A 98 -13.11 -5.41 -8.33
CA ILE A 98 -12.97 -4.14 -7.58
C ILE A 98 -12.57 -3.00 -8.54
N ILE A 99 -11.56 -3.24 -9.38
CA ILE A 99 -11.08 -2.23 -10.34
C ILE A 99 -12.18 -1.84 -11.31
N ASP A 100 -12.87 -2.82 -11.89
CA ASP A 100 -13.93 -2.58 -12.86
C ASP A 100 -15.13 -1.87 -12.24
N SER A 101 -15.50 -2.25 -11.01
CA SER A 101 -16.60 -1.61 -10.28
C SER A 101 -16.29 -0.16 -9.91
N LEU A 102 -15.04 0.15 -9.51
CA LEU A 102 -14.63 1.51 -9.21
C LEU A 102 -14.54 2.36 -10.48
N ARG A 103 -14.03 1.81 -11.58
CA ARG A 103 -14.04 2.49 -12.89
C ARG A 103 -15.46 2.78 -13.39
N ALA A 104 -16.39 1.84 -13.25
CA ALA A 104 -17.80 2.04 -13.57
C ALA A 104 -18.47 3.14 -12.74
N LYS A 105 -17.88 3.48 -11.60
CA LYS A 105 -18.28 4.61 -10.72
C LYS A 105 -17.44 5.87 -10.98
N GLU A 106 -16.72 5.93 -12.11
CA GLU A 106 -15.90 7.06 -12.54
C GLU A 106 -14.67 7.34 -11.64
N TYR A 107 -14.25 6.36 -10.82
CA TYR A 107 -12.98 6.47 -10.08
C TYR A 107 -11.79 6.19 -10.99
N THR A 108 -10.75 6.98 -10.82
CA THR A 108 -9.44 6.77 -11.44
C THR A 108 -8.45 6.27 -10.39
N PHE A 109 -7.43 5.54 -10.86
CA PHE A 109 -6.35 5.05 -10.03
C PHE A 109 -5.08 5.84 -10.31
N ASP A 110 -4.33 6.13 -9.28
CA ASP A 110 -3.07 6.83 -9.40
C ASP A 110 -1.99 6.17 -8.54
N THR A 111 -0.75 6.60 -8.73
CA THR A 111 0.39 6.14 -7.95
C THR A 111 0.59 6.98 -6.70
N LEU A 112 1.23 6.43 -5.69
CA LEU A 112 1.53 7.12 -4.43
C LEU A 112 2.46 8.34 -4.61
N ASN A 113 3.13 8.46 -5.76
CA ASN A 113 3.97 9.62 -6.05
C ASN A 113 3.15 10.90 -6.22
N ASN A 114 1.88 10.79 -6.57
CA ASN A 114 0.97 11.91 -6.82
C ASN A 114 0.09 12.28 -5.60
N LEU A 115 0.36 11.68 -4.45
CA LEU A 115 -0.29 12.07 -3.19
C LEU A 115 0.20 13.42 -2.67
#